data_1245dd7be8902d299b9f539ca6be4ebc
#
_entry.id   1245dd7be8902d299b9f539ca6be4ebc
#
_cell.length_a   1.000
_cell.length_b   1.000
_cell.length_c   1.000
_cell.angle_alpha   90.00
_cell.angle_beta   90.00
_cell.angle_gamma   90.00
#
_symmetry.space_group_name_H-M   'P 1'
#
loop_
_entity.id
_entity.type
_entity.pdbx_description
1 polymer ?
#
loop_
_entity_poly.entity_id
_entity_poly.type
_entity_poly.pdbx_seq_one_letter_code
_entity_poly.pdbx_strand_id
1 'polypeptide(L)'
;MKYFFALLITLFFTMPAWAVDVSMGSGGNLVFEPDEITISAGETVHFINEALPPHNIIVEARPDLSREALLFAPGETQDVVFADAGDYEFFCGPHQGAGMTGVIHVQ
;
A
#
# COMPACT_ATOMS: atom_id res chain seq x y z
N MET A 1 -34.77 11.48 42.97
CA MET A 1 -34.29 12.00 41.68
C MET A 1 -33.21 11.09 41.19
N LYS A 2 -33.52 10.32 40.18
CA LYS A 2 -32.54 9.41 39.57
C LYS A 2 -31.91 10.12 38.43
N TYR A 3 -30.63 10.46 38.60
CA TYR A 3 -29.83 10.97 37.50
C TYR A 3 -29.37 9.80 36.67
N PHE A 4 -29.92 9.69 35.46
CA PHE A 4 -29.37 8.79 34.47
C PHE A 4 -28.11 9.43 33.93
N PHE A 5 -26.98 9.01 34.40
CA PHE A 5 -25.76 9.20 33.65
C PHE A 5 -25.77 8.17 32.53
N ALA A 6 -26.21 8.60 31.36
CA ALA A 6 -25.84 7.88 30.16
C ALA A 6 -24.32 7.98 30.06
N LEU A 7 -23.65 6.94 30.51
CA LEU A 7 -22.24 6.76 30.20
C LEU A 7 -22.18 6.57 28.70
N LEU A 8 -21.89 7.64 27.98
CA LEU A 8 -21.53 7.56 26.58
C LEU A 8 -20.18 6.83 26.57
N ILE A 9 -20.24 5.51 26.54
CA ILE A 9 -19.06 4.72 26.20
C ILE A 9 -18.82 4.97 24.72
N THR A 10 -18.00 5.96 24.45
CA THR A 10 -17.42 6.11 23.13
C THR A 10 -16.48 4.92 22.99
N LEU A 11 -17.01 3.83 22.44
CA LEU A 11 -16.18 2.75 22.00
C LEU A 11 -15.33 3.31 20.85
N PHE A 12 -14.12 3.72 21.18
CA PHE A 12 -13.10 3.86 20.18
C PHE A 12 -12.75 2.46 19.70
N PHE A 13 -13.38 2.04 18.61
CA PHE A 13 -12.80 0.96 17.84
C PHE A 13 -11.54 1.52 17.20
N THR A 14 -10.41 1.35 17.85
CA THR A 14 -9.16 1.35 17.14
C THR A 14 -9.18 0.13 16.23
N MET A 15 -9.66 0.31 15.00
CA MET A 15 -9.39 -0.66 13.97
C MET A 15 -7.88 -0.77 13.85
N PRO A 16 -7.29 -1.97 14.00
CA PRO A 16 -5.90 -2.13 13.62
C PRO A 16 -5.75 -1.64 12.19
N ALA A 17 -4.74 -0.83 11.96
CA ALA A 17 -4.37 -0.43 10.61
C ALA A 17 -4.09 -1.69 9.82
N TRP A 18 -5.01 -2.10 8.97
CA TRP A 18 -4.82 -3.25 8.11
C TRP A 18 -3.78 -2.90 7.07
N ALA A 19 -2.70 -3.63 7.05
CA ALA A 19 -1.77 -3.61 5.93
C ALA A 19 -2.31 -4.54 4.85
N VAL A 20 -2.44 -4.02 3.64
CA VAL A 20 -2.72 -4.82 2.46
C VAL A 20 -1.41 -5.18 1.81
N ASP A 21 -1.18 -6.47 1.59
CA ASP A 21 0.06 -6.96 1.00
C ASP A 21 0.01 -6.90 -0.53
N VAL A 22 1.07 -6.37 -1.12
CA VAL A 22 1.32 -6.40 -2.56
C VAL A 22 2.69 -7.01 -2.79
N SER A 23 2.72 -8.13 -3.52
CA SER A 23 3.96 -8.80 -3.89
C SER A 23 4.56 -8.17 -5.13
N MET A 24 5.89 -8.03 -5.14
CA MET A 24 6.65 -7.57 -6.30
C MET A 24 7.46 -8.74 -6.87
N GLY A 25 7.18 -9.08 -8.12
CA GLY A 25 7.82 -10.23 -8.78
C GLY A 25 7.12 -11.55 -8.54
N SER A 26 5.82 -11.54 -8.25
CA SER A 26 5.03 -12.73 -7.94
C SER A 26 5.12 -13.79 -9.03
N GLY A 27 5.38 -15.03 -8.62
CA GLY A 27 5.46 -16.17 -9.53
C GLY A 27 6.59 -16.09 -10.54
N GLY A 28 7.60 -15.25 -10.30
CA GLY A 28 8.70 -15.02 -11.23
C GLY A 28 8.33 -14.15 -12.43
N ASN A 29 7.32 -13.30 -12.30
CA ASN A 29 6.89 -12.35 -13.32
C ASN A 29 7.16 -10.91 -12.86
N LEU A 30 7.39 -9.99 -13.82
CA LEU A 30 7.57 -8.57 -13.55
C LEU A 30 6.21 -7.89 -13.34
N VAL A 31 5.57 -8.20 -12.23
CA VAL A 31 4.22 -7.72 -11.88
C VAL A 31 4.15 -7.36 -10.40
N PHE A 32 3.21 -6.47 -10.08
CA PHE A 32 2.66 -6.32 -8.73
C PHE A 32 1.45 -7.26 -8.61
N GLU A 33 1.37 -8.03 -7.51
CA GLU A 33 0.25 -8.92 -7.26
C GLU A 33 -0.33 -8.70 -5.85
N PRO A 34 -1.58 -8.24 -5.75
CA PRO A 34 -2.45 -7.75 -6.83
C PRO A 34 -1.95 -6.41 -7.41
N ASP A 35 -2.30 -6.12 -8.66
CA ASP A 35 -1.93 -4.86 -9.32
C ASP A 35 -3.01 -3.78 -9.22
N GLU A 36 -4.19 -4.13 -8.73
CA GLU A 36 -5.28 -3.21 -8.46
C GLU A 36 -5.91 -3.55 -7.11
N ILE A 37 -5.93 -2.56 -6.20
CA ILE A 37 -6.51 -2.71 -4.87
C ILE A 37 -7.37 -1.50 -4.51
N THR A 38 -8.36 -1.75 -3.65
CA THR A 38 -9.19 -0.70 -3.05
C THR A 38 -8.98 -0.74 -1.54
N ILE A 39 -8.63 0.40 -0.97
CA ILE A 39 -8.39 0.56 0.46
C ILE A 39 -9.14 1.77 1.01
N SER A 40 -9.23 1.86 2.33
CA SER A 40 -9.74 3.06 3.01
C SER A 40 -8.60 4.03 3.29
N ALA A 41 -8.93 5.33 3.33
CA ALA A 41 -7.96 6.36 3.68
C ALA A 41 -7.31 6.08 5.04
N GLY A 42 -5.98 6.18 5.09
CA GLY A 42 -5.19 5.89 6.27
C GLY A 42 -4.67 4.46 6.36
N GLU A 43 -5.09 3.56 5.47
CA GLU A 43 -4.54 2.21 5.42
C GLU A 43 -3.13 2.18 4.83
N THR A 44 -2.38 1.17 5.24
CA THR A 44 -1.01 0.93 4.78
C THR A 44 -1.00 -0.14 3.70
N VAL A 45 -0.28 0.11 2.62
CA VAL A 45 0.07 -0.92 1.65
C VAL A 45 1.48 -1.41 1.92
N HIS A 46 1.61 -2.70 2.11
CA HIS A 46 2.84 -3.40 2.42
C HIS A 46 3.37 -4.08 1.16
N PHE A 47 4.42 -3.51 0.57
CA PHE A 47 5.05 -4.05 -0.64
C PHE A 47 6.16 -5.01 -0.25
N ILE A 48 6.10 -6.22 -0.76
CA ILE A 48 7.03 -7.30 -0.43
C ILE A 48 7.84 -7.68 -1.67
N ASN A 49 9.15 -7.58 -1.59
CA ASN A 49 10.04 -8.03 -2.66
C ASN A 49 10.08 -9.56 -2.67
N GLU A 50 9.60 -10.17 -3.74
CA GLU A 50 9.54 -11.63 -3.87
C GLU A 50 10.63 -12.17 -4.79
N ALA A 51 10.63 -11.71 -6.04
CA ALA A 51 11.55 -12.21 -7.06
C ALA A 51 11.86 -11.16 -8.13
N LEU A 52 12.84 -11.45 -8.99
CA LEU A 52 13.25 -10.64 -10.13
C LEU A 52 13.64 -9.19 -9.77
N PRO A 53 14.46 -8.99 -8.71
CA PRO A 53 14.89 -7.64 -8.33
C PRO A 53 15.75 -6.99 -9.43
N PRO A 54 15.96 -5.66 -9.34
CA PRO A 54 15.51 -4.76 -8.28
C PRO A 54 14.08 -4.25 -8.48
N HIS A 55 13.40 -3.96 -7.38
CA HIS A 55 12.07 -3.33 -7.40
C HIS A 55 12.05 -2.07 -6.53
N ASN A 56 11.21 -1.12 -6.93
CA ASN A 56 10.83 0.02 -6.12
C ASN A 56 9.37 0.40 -6.41
N ILE A 57 8.87 1.42 -5.73
CA ILE A 57 7.50 1.90 -5.90
C ILE A 57 7.56 3.38 -6.22
N ILE A 58 7.09 3.76 -7.40
CA ILE A 58 7.02 5.14 -7.86
C ILE A 58 5.57 5.54 -8.02
N VAL A 59 5.15 6.56 -7.28
CA VAL A 59 3.83 7.19 -7.39
C VAL A 59 4.05 8.57 -8.00
N GLU A 60 3.94 8.67 -9.31
CA GLU A 60 4.35 9.87 -10.06
C GLU A 60 3.53 11.11 -9.67
N ALA A 61 2.21 10.96 -9.49
CA ALA A 61 1.32 12.05 -9.09
C ALA A 61 1.53 12.51 -7.64
N ARG A 62 2.12 11.67 -6.80
CA ARG A 62 2.41 11.95 -5.39
C ARG A 62 3.80 11.41 -5.04
N PRO A 63 4.85 12.14 -5.40
CA PRO A 63 6.23 11.69 -5.15
C PRO A 63 6.56 11.44 -3.68
N ASP A 64 5.86 12.10 -2.76
CA ASP A 64 5.95 11.86 -1.32
C ASP A 64 5.54 10.44 -0.89
N LEU A 65 4.71 9.77 -1.70
CA LEU A 65 4.29 8.39 -1.47
C LEU A 65 5.21 7.37 -2.13
N SER A 66 6.13 7.82 -2.97
CA SER A 66 7.11 6.93 -3.62
C SER A 66 8.10 6.35 -2.61
N ARG A 67 8.58 5.15 -2.93
CA ARG A 67 9.72 4.50 -2.27
C ARG A 67 10.73 4.19 -3.33
N GLU A 68 11.65 5.13 -3.54
CA GLU A 68 12.62 5.08 -4.65
C GLU A 68 13.77 4.10 -4.40
N ALA A 69 14.08 3.80 -3.13
CA ALA A 69 15.13 2.87 -2.78
C ALA A 69 14.85 1.50 -3.39
N LEU A 70 15.85 0.97 -4.07
CA LEU A 70 15.74 -0.33 -4.73
C LEU A 70 15.85 -1.47 -3.70
N LEU A 71 14.92 -2.42 -3.79
CA LEU A 71 14.94 -3.64 -3.02
C LEU A 71 15.53 -4.76 -3.85
N PHE A 72 16.49 -5.49 -3.31
CA PHE A 72 17.22 -6.56 -4.00
C PHE A 72 16.97 -7.94 -3.39
N ALA A 73 16.88 -8.04 -2.07
CA ALA A 73 16.78 -9.32 -1.40
C ALA A 73 15.32 -9.78 -1.27
N PRO A 74 15.02 -11.07 -1.48
CA PRO A 74 13.69 -11.62 -1.20
C PRO A 74 13.28 -11.37 0.25
N GLY A 75 12.01 -10.94 0.45
CA GLY A 75 11.47 -10.64 1.75
C GLY A 75 11.69 -9.21 2.24
N GLU A 76 12.52 -8.40 1.57
CA GLU A 76 12.59 -6.97 1.87
C GLU A 76 11.25 -6.28 1.56
N THR A 77 10.89 -5.31 2.39
CA THR A 77 9.58 -4.67 2.34
C THR A 77 9.67 -3.16 2.34
N GLN A 78 8.64 -2.52 1.80
CA GLN A 78 8.40 -1.08 1.93
C GLN A 78 6.92 -0.85 2.24
N ASP A 79 6.64 0.01 3.21
CA ASP A 79 5.28 0.38 3.58
C ASP A 79 4.96 1.79 3.06
N VAL A 80 3.75 1.94 2.53
CA VAL A 80 3.23 3.23 2.09
C VAL A 80 1.85 3.45 2.72
N VAL A 81 1.69 4.55 3.44
CA VAL A 81 0.41 4.96 4.02
C VAL A 81 -0.29 5.91 3.05
N PHE A 82 -1.51 5.57 2.67
CA PHE A 82 -2.35 6.40 1.81
C PHE A 82 -3.39 7.13 2.66
N ALA A 83 -3.06 8.36 3.09
CA ALA A 83 -3.90 9.14 3.98
C ALA A 83 -5.08 9.81 3.28
N ASP A 84 -4.96 10.10 2.00
CA ASP A 84 -5.93 10.89 1.23
C ASP A 84 -6.68 10.02 0.23
N ALA A 85 -8.00 10.20 0.13
CA ALA A 85 -8.82 9.54 -0.87
C ALA A 85 -8.40 9.94 -2.29
N GLY A 86 -8.49 9.02 -3.22
CA GLY A 86 -8.13 9.23 -4.62
C GLY A 86 -7.68 7.95 -5.30
N ASP A 87 -7.36 8.05 -6.56
CA ASP A 87 -6.81 6.96 -7.37
C ASP A 87 -5.33 7.24 -7.62
N TYR A 88 -4.49 6.28 -7.27
CA TYR A 88 -3.03 6.43 -7.36
C TYR A 88 -2.46 5.36 -8.27
N GLU A 89 -1.97 5.77 -9.42
CA GLU A 89 -1.19 4.91 -10.29
C GLU A 89 0.23 4.80 -9.75
N PHE A 90 0.79 3.61 -9.81
CA PHE A 90 2.18 3.37 -9.40
C PHE A 90 2.87 2.40 -10.37
N PHE A 91 4.18 2.42 -10.35
CA PHE A 91 5.00 1.52 -11.17
C PHE A 91 6.32 1.20 -10.49
N CYS A 92 6.97 0.15 -10.97
CA CYS A 92 8.35 -0.15 -10.62
C CYS A 92 9.28 0.57 -11.59
N GLY A 93 10.17 1.43 -11.10
CA GLY A 93 11.05 2.22 -11.94
C GLY A 93 11.86 1.40 -12.94
N PRO A 94 12.63 0.38 -12.49
CA PRO A 94 13.43 -0.47 -13.40
C PRO A 94 12.62 -1.26 -14.42
N HIS A 95 11.34 -1.57 -14.12
CA HIS A 95 10.52 -2.47 -14.93
C HIS A 95 9.26 -1.84 -15.53
N GLN A 96 9.18 -0.50 -15.51
CA GLN A 96 8.07 0.21 -16.11
C GLN A 96 7.87 -0.16 -17.58
N GLY A 97 8.96 -0.27 -18.33
CA GLY A 97 8.93 -0.64 -19.75
C GLY A 97 8.44 -2.06 -20.01
N ALA A 98 8.47 -2.93 -18.99
CA ALA A 98 7.92 -4.28 -19.04
C ALA A 98 6.45 -4.35 -18.59
N GLY A 99 5.85 -3.20 -18.23
CA GLY A 99 4.46 -3.12 -17.79
C GLY A 99 4.24 -3.43 -16.31
N MET A 100 5.26 -3.33 -15.48
CA MET A 100 5.14 -3.52 -14.03
C MET A 100 4.50 -2.28 -13.39
N THR A 101 3.18 -2.22 -13.43
CA THR A 101 2.36 -1.08 -13.00
C THR A 101 1.16 -1.56 -12.18
N GLY A 102 0.55 -0.65 -11.45
CA GLY A 102 -0.67 -0.92 -10.72
C GLY A 102 -1.45 0.34 -10.39
N VAL A 103 -2.58 0.18 -9.73
CA VAL A 103 -3.42 1.27 -9.26
C VAL A 103 -3.98 0.96 -7.87
N ILE A 104 -4.02 1.97 -7.02
CA ILE A 104 -4.60 1.93 -5.68
C ILE A 104 -5.73 2.92 -5.62
N HIS A 105 -6.94 2.40 -5.36
CA HIS A 105 -8.13 3.21 -5.11
C HIS A 105 -8.28 3.42 -3.61
N VAL A 106 -8.20 4.67 -3.15
CA VAL A 106 -8.35 5.04 -1.75
C VAL A 106 -9.70 5.75 -1.58
N GLN A 107 -10.52 5.19 -0.73
CA GLN A 107 -11.89 5.67 -0.46
C GLN A 107 -11.99 6.47 0.84
#